data_4ae37b1f7e7fb5ade1bcb28c5fa52c8c
#
_entry.id   4ae37b1f7e7fb5ade1bcb28c5fa52c8c
#
_cell.length_a   1.000
_cell.length_b   1.000
_cell.length_c   1.000
_cell.angle_alpha   90.00
_cell.angle_beta   90.00
_cell.angle_gamma   90.00
#
_symmetry.space_group_name_H-M   'P 1'
#
loop_
_entity.id
_entity.type
_entity.pdbx_description
1 polymer ?
#
loop_
_entity_poly.entity_id
_entity_poly.type
_entity_poly.pdbx_seq_one_letter_code
_entity_poly.pdbx_strand_id
1 'polypeptide(L)'
;MATQHSNIADSFAPAAFGEMLNKAIQAKSTAFLATTLFTTDKVKVQFPLWVSDPAVSWLAELEEITPTDGSTGEVICSPSKVGGITTVSNEAVEDTDPAIAEAIASGIANQIATSIDVAFLGDGSSNAKVPDGLLSTTYQTVDTGASITNLDPFIAAIFKAKSVGANIDRWVMAPATAEALSKLKKATGSNEPLLELVADGLQVAGIQVLTDPNVDAATFAWGIDSTRTTTVLRKGTEVKRFDVPRQDGQDVRGIARVGFAFRHPQANVRLFDAA
;
A
#
# COMPACT_ATOMS: atom_id res chain seq x y z
N MET A 1 -29.46 -8.41 32.80
CA MET A 1 -30.30 -8.06 31.64
C MET A 1 -29.94 -9.06 30.55
N ALA A 2 -30.89 -9.84 30.07
CA ALA A 2 -30.63 -10.81 29.00
C ALA A 2 -30.44 -10.03 27.68
N THR A 3 -29.31 -10.27 27.01
CA THR A 3 -29.05 -9.71 25.69
C THR A 3 -30.04 -10.32 24.70
N GLN A 4 -30.90 -9.49 24.12
CA GLN A 4 -31.90 -9.99 23.18
C GLN A 4 -31.24 -10.44 21.88
N HIS A 5 -31.68 -11.56 21.32
CA HIS A 5 -31.19 -12.18 20.10
C HIS A 5 -31.19 -11.23 18.88
N SER A 6 -32.10 -10.25 18.85
CA SER A 6 -32.15 -9.21 17.81
C SER A 6 -30.94 -8.30 17.77
N ASN A 7 -30.32 -7.98 18.91
CA ASN A 7 -29.13 -7.10 18.96
C ASN A 7 -27.85 -7.81 18.55
N ILE A 8 -27.79 -9.13 18.62
CA ILE A 8 -26.65 -9.93 18.22
C ILE A 8 -26.74 -10.21 16.71
N ALA A 9 -27.89 -10.48 16.17
CA ALA A 9 -28.11 -10.75 14.76
C ALA A 9 -27.74 -9.54 13.85
N ASP A 10 -28.05 -8.32 14.30
CA ASP A 10 -27.71 -7.10 13.57
C ASP A 10 -26.20 -6.77 13.62
N SER A 11 -25.51 -7.15 14.71
CA SER A 11 -24.06 -6.94 14.86
C SER A 11 -23.24 -7.90 14.01
N PHE A 12 -23.81 -9.06 13.64
CA PHE A 12 -23.19 -10.07 12.77
C PHE A 12 -23.80 -10.11 11.37
N ALA A 13 -24.53 -9.06 10.98
CA ALA A 13 -25.00 -8.92 9.60
C ALA A 13 -23.80 -8.99 8.62
N PRO A 14 -23.92 -9.67 7.47
CA PRO A 14 -22.81 -9.83 6.50
C PRO A 14 -22.17 -8.52 6.07
N ALA A 15 -22.91 -7.41 6.10
CA ALA A 15 -22.40 -6.07 5.79
C ALA A 15 -21.48 -5.53 6.90
N ALA A 16 -21.85 -5.67 8.17
CA ALA A 16 -21.03 -5.22 9.31
C ALA A 16 -19.72 -6.02 9.42
N PHE A 17 -19.77 -7.32 9.16
CA PHE A 17 -18.60 -8.18 9.11
C PHE A 17 -17.64 -7.78 7.96
N GLY A 18 -18.18 -7.43 6.79
CA GLY A 18 -17.40 -6.91 5.67
C GLY A 18 -16.68 -5.60 5.98
N GLU A 19 -17.30 -4.69 6.73
CA GLU A 19 -16.68 -3.43 7.16
C GLU A 19 -15.56 -3.64 8.19
N MET A 20 -15.76 -4.52 9.17
CA MET A 20 -14.73 -4.89 10.14
C MET A 20 -13.51 -5.51 9.44
N LEU A 21 -13.76 -6.36 8.46
CA LEU A 21 -12.70 -6.99 7.66
C LEU A 21 -11.93 -5.98 6.80
N ASN A 22 -12.64 -5.03 6.19
CA ASN A 22 -12.00 -3.94 5.46
C ASN A 22 -11.08 -3.10 6.35
N LYS A 23 -11.53 -2.76 7.55
CA LYS A 23 -10.69 -2.03 8.52
C LYS A 23 -9.47 -2.86 8.93
N ALA A 24 -9.62 -4.16 9.14
CA ALA A 24 -8.51 -5.04 9.48
C ALA A 24 -7.48 -5.16 8.35
N ILE A 25 -7.93 -5.25 7.09
CA ILE A 25 -7.05 -5.27 5.90
C ILE A 25 -6.33 -3.93 5.77
N GLN A 26 -7.06 -2.81 5.87
CA GLN A 26 -6.48 -1.48 5.76
C GLN A 26 -5.43 -1.19 6.85
N ALA A 27 -5.65 -1.71 8.06
CA ALA A 27 -4.70 -1.54 9.16
C ALA A 27 -3.43 -2.39 9.03
N LYS A 28 -3.47 -3.48 8.23
CA LYS A 28 -2.32 -4.41 8.09
C LYS A 28 -1.56 -4.24 6.79
N SER A 29 -2.25 -3.87 5.71
CA SER A 29 -1.63 -3.79 4.38
C SER A 29 -0.77 -2.54 4.26
N THR A 30 0.47 -2.74 3.87
CA THR A 30 1.46 -1.69 3.61
C THR A 30 1.01 -0.74 2.51
N ALA A 31 0.34 -1.24 1.47
CA ALA A 31 -0.21 -0.42 0.41
C ALA A 31 -1.19 0.65 0.93
N PHE A 32 -2.07 0.28 1.87
CA PHE A 32 -3.01 1.24 2.47
C PHE A 32 -2.36 2.19 3.47
N LEU A 33 -1.32 1.75 4.18
CA LEU A 33 -0.60 2.58 5.15
C LEU A 33 0.35 3.58 4.48
N ALA A 34 0.93 3.20 3.32
CA ALA A 34 1.91 4.00 2.60
C ALA A 34 1.29 4.98 1.60
N THR A 35 -0.01 4.89 1.31
CA THR A 35 -0.67 5.67 0.26
C THR A 35 -1.96 6.32 0.73
N THR A 36 -2.48 7.26 -0.07
CA THR A 36 -3.82 7.82 0.16
C THR A 36 -4.89 6.86 -0.36
N LEU A 37 -5.86 6.51 0.48
CA LEU A 37 -6.99 5.67 0.10
C LEU A 37 -8.06 6.48 -0.64
N PHE A 38 -8.49 5.97 -1.80
CA PHE A 38 -9.63 6.48 -2.56
C PHE A 38 -10.66 5.37 -2.80
N THR A 39 -11.88 5.56 -2.32
CA THR A 39 -12.98 4.59 -2.47
C THR A 39 -13.90 4.99 -3.62
N THR A 40 -14.33 4.00 -4.43
CA THR A 40 -15.18 4.25 -5.59
C THR A 40 -16.07 3.06 -5.92
N ASP A 41 -17.20 3.30 -6.57
CA ASP A 41 -18.06 2.26 -7.16
C ASP A 41 -17.82 2.09 -8.66
N LYS A 42 -17.05 3.00 -9.28
CA LYS A 42 -16.78 3.01 -10.73
C LYS A 42 -15.80 1.91 -11.12
N VAL A 43 -15.92 1.42 -12.35
CA VAL A 43 -15.01 0.43 -12.95
C VAL A 43 -13.66 1.04 -13.29
N LYS A 44 -13.66 2.30 -13.69
CA LYS A 44 -12.46 3.09 -14.01
C LYS A 44 -12.55 4.43 -13.29
N VAL A 45 -11.43 4.87 -12.76
CA VAL A 45 -11.26 6.18 -12.14
C VAL A 45 -10.20 6.95 -12.90
N GLN A 46 -10.51 8.16 -13.28
CA GLN A 46 -9.60 9.08 -13.94
C GLN A 46 -9.18 10.15 -12.94
N PHE A 47 -7.87 10.29 -12.76
CA PHE A 47 -7.28 11.34 -11.95
C PHE A 47 -6.70 12.40 -12.88
N PRO A 48 -7.29 13.60 -12.93
CA PRO A 48 -6.73 14.68 -13.73
C PRO A 48 -5.37 15.10 -13.18
N LEU A 49 -4.43 15.35 -14.06
CA LEU A 49 -3.09 15.83 -13.74
C LEU A 49 -2.86 17.17 -14.40
N TRP A 50 -2.22 18.06 -13.68
CA TRP A 50 -1.60 19.24 -14.23
C TRP A 50 -0.14 18.91 -14.52
N VAL A 51 0.23 18.86 -15.80
CA VAL A 51 1.55 18.35 -16.23
C VAL A 51 2.58 19.48 -16.28
N SER A 52 2.18 20.65 -16.79
CA SER A 52 3.04 21.82 -16.80
C SER A 52 2.24 23.09 -16.55
N ASP A 53 2.83 24.00 -15.79
CA ASP A 53 2.25 25.32 -15.54
C ASP A 53 2.46 26.25 -16.75
N PRO A 54 1.58 27.26 -16.95
CA PRO A 54 1.84 28.33 -17.88
C PRO A 54 3.14 29.06 -17.51
N ALA A 55 3.91 29.45 -18.54
CA ALA A 55 5.11 30.25 -18.27
C ALA A 55 4.73 31.65 -17.75
N VAL A 56 5.51 32.13 -16.79
CA VAL A 56 5.37 33.51 -16.26
C VAL A 56 6.69 34.26 -16.50
N SER A 57 6.61 35.54 -16.81
CA SER A 57 7.77 36.40 -17.03
C SER A 57 7.65 37.69 -16.22
N TRP A 58 8.78 38.29 -15.90
CA TRP A 58 8.86 39.64 -15.35
C TRP A 58 8.67 40.64 -16.48
N LEU A 59 7.76 41.57 -16.32
CA LEU A 59 7.37 42.53 -17.36
C LEU A 59 7.74 43.94 -16.94
N ALA A 60 8.09 44.78 -17.91
CA ALA A 60 8.24 46.21 -17.71
C ALA A 60 6.86 46.89 -17.64
N GLU A 61 6.83 48.16 -17.23
CA GLU A 61 5.62 48.96 -17.22
C GLU A 61 5.05 49.08 -18.64
N LEU A 62 3.75 48.76 -18.83
CA LEU A 62 3.02 48.72 -20.10
C LEU A 62 3.50 47.63 -21.11
N GLU A 63 4.29 46.67 -20.70
CA GLU A 63 4.66 45.51 -21.55
C GLU A 63 3.50 44.55 -21.69
N GLU A 64 3.27 44.04 -22.89
CA GLU A 64 2.18 43.10 -23.19
C GLU A 64 2.46 41.73 -22.61
N ILE A 65 1.47 41.18 -21.88
CA ILE A 65 1.53 39.81 -21.37
C ILE A 65 1.15 38.83 -22.47
N THR A 66 2.10 38.02 -22.92
CA THR A 66 1.84 36.95 -23.88
C THR A 66 1.16 35.79 -23.17
N PRO A 67 -0.05 35.37 -23.58
CA PRO A 67 -0.68 34.19 -22.97
C PRO A 67 0.09 32.92 -23.30
N THR A 68 0.29 32.09 -22.31
CA THR A 68 0.90 30.75 -22.45
C THR A 68 -0.03 29.72 -21.84
N ASP A 69 -0.12 28.56 -22.49
CA ASP A 69 -1.01 27.49 -22.03
C ASP A 69 -0.26 26.50 -21.16
N GLY A 70 -0.91 26.04 -20.09
CA GLY A 70 -0.49 24.88 -19.32
C GLY A 70 -0.93 23.57 -20.01
N SER A 71 -0.29 22.46 -19.67
CA SER A 71 -0.70 21.15 -20.17
C SER A 71 -1.35 20.30 -19.08
N THR A 72 -2.39 19.57 -19.48
CA THR A 72 -3.10 18.65 -18.61
C THR A 72 -2.93 17.21 -19.09
N GLY A 73 -2.94 16.27 -18.17
CA GLY A 73 -2.91 14.84 -18.43
C GLY A 73 -3.92 14.11 -17.54
N GLU A 74 -3.97 12.80 -17.65
CA GLU A 74 -4.80 11.98 -16.78
C GLU A 74 -4.08 10.66 -16.44
N VAL A 75 -4.32 10.16 -15.23
CA VAL A 75 -3.98 8.80 -14.82
C VAL A 75 -5.25 8.00 -14.68
N ILE A 76 -5.35 6.91 -15.45
CA ILE A 76 -6.49 6.01 -15.41
C ILE A 76 -6.16 4.82 -14.54
N CYS A 77 -6.94 4.61 -13.48
CA CYS A 77 -6.87 3.42 -12.64
C CYS A 77 -8.08 2.52 -12.89
N SER A 78 -7.82 1.25 -13.15
CA SER A 78 -8.85 0.21 -13.32
C SER A 78 -8.66 -0.84 -12.22
N PRO A 79 -9.42 -0.80 -11.11
CA PRO A 79 -9.25 -1.75 -10.01
C PRO A 79 -9.46 -3.20 -10.45
N SER A 80 -8.47 -4.03 -10.19
CA SER A 80 -8.46 -5.48 -10.46
C SER A 80 -9.10 -6.26 -9.32
N LYS A 81 -9.63 -7.46 -9.62
CA LYS A 81 -10.26 -8.33 -8.64
C LYS A 81 -9.26 -9.32 -8.06
N VAL A 82 -9.12 -9.32 -6.73
CA VAL A 82 -8.41 -10.34 -5.96
C VAL A 82 -9.40 -11.06 -5.07
N GLY A 83 -9.25 -12.36 -4.87
CA GLY A 83 -10.12 -13.10 -3.97
C GLY A 83 -9.74 -14.57 -3.86
N GLY A 84 -10.25 -15.20 -2.82
CA GLY A 84 -10.09 -16.61 -2.51
C GLY A 84 -11.40 -17.24 -2.06
N ILE A 85 -11.46 -18.54 -2.12
CA ILE A 85 -12.57 -19.38 -1.67
C ILE A 85 -12.01 -20.58 -0.91
N THR A 86 -12.68 -20.94 0.18
CA THR A 86 -12.36 -22.14 0.97
C THR A 86 -13.66 -22.86 1.31
N THR A 87 -13.68 -24.16 1.12
CA THR A 87 -14.82 -25.02 1.49
C THR A 87 -14.61 -25.60 2.89
N VAL A 88 -15.63 -25.56 3.72
CA VAL A 88 -15.65 -26.10 5.08
C VAL A 88 -16.82 -27.09 5.18
N SER A 89 -16.63 -28.24 5.83
CA SER A 89 -17.71 -29.19 6.07
C SER A 89 -18.69 -28.65 7.14
N ASN A 90 -19.96 -28.99 7.00
CA ASN A 90 -20.97 -28.61 8.00
C ASN A 90 -20.70 -29.26 9.35
N GLU A 91 -20.19 -30.51 9.38
CA GLU A 91 -19.78 -31.17 10.62
C GLU A 91 -18.71 -30.34 11.39
N ALA A 92 -17.71 -29.80 10.67
CA ALA A 92 -16.70 -28.94 11.32
C ALA A 92 -17.26 -27.60 11.83
N VAL A 93 -18.31 -27.11 11.19
CA VAL A 93 -19.00 -25.87 11.62
C VAL A 93 -19.93 -26.14 12.81
N GLU A 94 -20.56 -27.33 12.87
CA GLU A 94 -21.48 -27.72 13.96
C GLU A 94 -20.75 -28.15 15.22
N ASP A 95 -19.63 -28.90 15.07
CA ASP A 95 -18.82 -29.39 16.20
C ASP A 95 -17.94 -28.28 16.83
N THR A 96 -17.73 -27.19 16.14
CA THR A 96 -16.87 -26.12 16.59
C THR A 96 -17.67 -24.81 16.63
N ASP A 97 -17.63 -24.14 17.77
CA ASP A 97 -18.19 -22.80 18.00
C ASP A 97 -17.94 -21.87 16.78
N PRO A 98 -18.77 -20.87 16.50
CA PRO A 98 -18.66 -19.95 15.34
C PRO A 98 -17.24 -19.37 15.05
N ALA A 99 -16.30 -19.58 15.95
CA ALA A 99 -14.90 -19.17 15.85
C ALA A 99 -14.14 -19.70 14.60
N ILE A 100 -14.46 -20.91 14.09
CA ILE A 100 -13.75 -21.44 12.91
C ILE A 100 -14.09 -20.66 11.64
N ALA A 101 -15.34 -20.33 11.43
CA ALA A 101 -15.74 -19.56 10.25
C ALA A 101 -15.14 -18.15 10.25
N GLU A 102 -15.00 -17.55 11.43
CA GLU A 102 -14.35 -16.26 11.61
C GLU A 102 -12.83 -16.34 11.38
N ALA A 103 -12.19 -17.40 11.87
CA ALA A 103 -10.77 -17.64 11.63
C ALA A 103 -10.46 -17.82 10.14
N ILE A 104 -11.28 -18.57 9.42
CA ILE A 104 -11.15 -18.75 7.96
C ILE A 104 -11.36 -17.44 7.22
N ALA A 105 -12.39 -16.69 7.56
CA ALA A 105 -12.67 -15.40 6.95
C ALA A 105 -11.50 -14.41 7.21
N SER A 106 -10.96 -14.39 8.42
CA SER A 106 -9.79 -13.61 8.78
C SER A 106 -8.53 -14.07 8.03
N GLY A 107 -8.36 -15.38 7.83
CA GLY A 107 -7.29 -15.96 7.03
C GLY A 107 -7.36 -15.52 5.56
N ILE A 108 -8.54 -15.58 4.94
CA ILE A 108 -8.77 -15.10 3.57
C ILE A 108 -8.45 -13.61 3.47
N ALA A 109 -8.87 -12.81 4.45
CA ALA A 109 -8.59 -11.37 4.48
C ALA A 109 -7.09 -11.08 4.56
N ASN A 110 -6.36 -11.78 5.40
CA ASN A 110 -4.92 -11.64 5.51
C ASN A 110 -4.21 -11.98 4.18
N GLN A 111 -4.65 -13.04 3.50
CA GLN A 111 -4.11 -13.42 2.18
C GLN A 111 -4.45 -12.38 1.10
N ILE A 112 -5.64 -11.78 1.16
CA ILE A 112 -6.01 -10.68 0.27
C ILE A 112 -5.10 -9.48 0.53
N ALA A 113 -4.87 -9.10 1.80
CA ALA A 113 -3.96 -8.01 2.16
C ALA A 113 -2.55 -8.25 1.64
N THR A 114 -1.99 -9.44 1.89
CA THR A 114 -0.67 -9.83 1.36
C THR A 114 -0.61 -9.77 -0.17
N SER A 115 -1.66 -10.24 -0.85
CA SER A 115 -1.72 -10.18 -2.32
C SER A 115 -1.77 -8.75 -2.86
N ILE A 116 -2.41 -7.83 -2.13
CA ILE A 116 -2.44 -6.39 -2.45
C ILE A 116 -1.04 -5.80 -2.28
N ASP A 117 -0.33 -6.13 -1.19
CA ASP A 117 1.01 -5.61 -0.92
C ASP A 117 2.03 -6.13 -1.94
N VAL A 118 1.97 -7.42 -2.30
CA VAL A 118 2.78 -7.99 -3.39
C VAL A 118 2.52 -7.27 -4.71
N ALA A 119 1.26 -6.98 -5.04
CA ALA A 119 0.91 -6.25 -6.25
C ALA A 119 1.39 -4.79 -6.21
N PHE A 120 1.29 -4.12 -5.06
CA PHE A 120 1.73 -2.74 -4.89
C PHE A 120 3.24 -2.56 -5.03
N LEU A 121 4.01 -3.47 -4.42
CA LEU A 121 5.47 -3.44 -4.44
C LEU A 121 6.07 -4.06 -5.72
N GLY A 122 5.30 -4.85 -6.44
CA GLY A 122 5.70 -5.56 -7.65
C GLY A 122 5.60 -4.73 -8.93
N ASP A 123 5.83 -5.39 -10.06
CA ASP A 123 5.76 -4.81 -11.41
C ASP A 123 4.48 -5.19 -12.19
N GLY A 124 3.68 -6.14 -11.69
CA GLY A 124 2.49 -6.63 -12.38
C GLY A 124 2.76 -7.44 -13.66
N SER A 125 4.01 -7.50 -14.13
CA SER A 125 4.37 -8.06 -15.43
C SER A 125 4.11 -9.56 -15.57
N SER A 126 4.15 -10.30 -14.46
CA SER A 126 3.96 -11.76 -14.45
C SER A 126 2.52 -12.19 -14.70
N ASN A 127 1.55 -11.33 -14.49
CA ASN A 127 0.12 -11.63 -14.65
C ASN A 127 -0.70 -10.38 -15.00
N ALA A 128 -1.21 -10.32 -16.21
CA ALA A 128 -2.03 -9.20 -16.71
C ALA A 128 -3.32 -8.89 -15.90
N LYS A 129 -3.66 -9.74 -14.92
CA LYS A 129 -4.78 -9.51 -14.00
C LYS A 129 -4.37 -8.76 -12.74
N VAL A 130 -3.07 -8.67 -12.45
CA VAL A 130 -2.52 -7.93 -11.33
C VAL A 130 -2.39 -6.45 -11.74
N PRO A 131 -2.80 -5.50 -10.89
CA PRO A 131 -2.59 -4.08 -11.21
C PRO A 131 -1.09 -3.75 -11.19
N ASP A 132 -0.70 -2.79 -12.03
CA ASP A 132 0.66 -2.27 -12.06
C ASP A 132 1.05 -1.68 -10.69
N GLY A 133 2.21 -2.10 -10.18
CA GLY A 133 2.75 -1.65 -8.89
C GLY A 133 3.91 -0.68 -9.05
N LEU A 134 4.64 -0.43 -7.95
CA LEU A 134 5.74 0.53 -7.91
C LEU A 134 6.85 0.23 -8.92
N LEU A 135 7.23 -1.05 -9.08
CA LEU A 135 8.30 -1.46 -10.00
C LEU A 135 7.96 -1.27 -11.47
N SER A 136 6.67 -1.13 -11.84
CA SER A 136 6.25 -0.86 -13.23
C SER A 136 6.31 0.62 -13.59
N THR A 137 6.50 1.51 -12.62
CA THR A 137 6.46 2.96 -12.82
C THR A 137 7.83 3.56 -13.17
N THR A 138 7.86 4.80 -13.63
CA THR A 138 9.09 5.57 -13.83
C THR A 138 9.52 6.25 -12.52
N TYR A 139 9.95 5.46 -11.56
CA TYR A 139 10.46 5.95 -10.28
C TYR A 139 11.88 6.50 -10.39
N GLN A 140 12.31 7.26 -9.36
CA GLN A 140 13.70 7.65 -9.20
C GLN A 140 14.48 6.56 -8.45
N THR A 141 15.80 6.52 -8.68
CA THR A 141 16.68 5.52 -8.07
C THR A 141 17.82 6.17 -7.31
N VAL A 142 18.22 5.59 -6.19
CA VAL A 142 19.43 5.91 -5.45
C VAL A 142 20.21 4.63 -5.24
N ASP A 143 21.47 4.66 -5.65
CA ASP A 143 22.40 3.56 -5.42
C ASP A 143 22.85 3.57 -3.96
N THR A 144 22.74 2.41 -3.32
CA THR A 144 23.18 2.21 -1.93
C THR A 144 24.48 1.43 -1.82
N GLY A 145 24.95 0.89 -2.95
CA GLY A 145 25.97 -0.17 -2.95
C GLY A 145 25.43 -1.45 -2.29
N ALA A 146 26.32 -2.45 -2.15
CA ALA A 146 25.96 -3.78 -1.65
C ALA A 146 25.41 -3.80 -0.19
N SER A 147 25.63 -2.75 0.60
CA SER A 147 25.14 -2.67 1.98
C SER A 147 24.98 -1.23 2.45
N ILE A 148 23.97 -1.01 3.28
CA ILE A 148 23.71 0.29 3.90
C ILE A 148 24.59 0.39 5.15
N THR A 149 25.56 1.29 5.13
CA THR A 149 26.50 1.55 6.25
C THR A 149 26.21 2.85 6.97
N ASN A 150 25.46 3.76 6.36
CA ASN A 150 25.10 5.08 6.88
C ASN A 150 23.72 5.51 6.38
N LEU A 151 23.29 6.71 6.75
CA LEU A 151 22.01 7.28 6.34
C LEU A 151 22.07 8.12 5.05
N ASP A 152 23.24 8.27 4.44
CA ASP A 152 23.42 9.13 3.27
C ASP A 152 22.51 8.77 2.09
N PRO A 153 22.25 7.47 1.76
CA PRO A 153 21.32 7.12 0.70
C PRO A 153 19.88 7.59 0.95
N PHE A 154 19.44 7.57 2.22
CA PHE A 154 18.10 8.04 2.60
C PHE A 154 18.00 9.57 2.47
N ILE A 155 19.05 10.30 2.89
CA ILE A 155 19.13 11.74 2.74
C ILE A 155 19.15 12.11 1.24
N ALA A 156 19.96 11.40 0.43
CA ALA A 156 20.00 11.58 -1.02
C ALA A 156 18.62 11.35 -1.67
N ALA A 157 17.91 10.31 -1.26
CA ALA A 157 16.56 10.02 -1.74
C ALA A 157 15.56 11.15 -1.41
N ILE A 158 15.60 11.70 -0.20
CA ILE A 158 14.74 12.82 0.20
C ILE A 158 15.01 14.05 -0.69
N PHE A 159 16.28 14.41 -0.92
CA PHE A 159 16.61 15.56 -1.78
C PHE A 159 16.29 15.29 -3.24
N LYS A 160 16.41 14.04 -3.70
CA LYS A 160 16.04 13.65 -5.05
C LYS A 160 14.52 13.76 -5.28
N ALA A 161 13.69 13.36 -4.32
CA ALA A 161 12.24 13.59 -4.36
C ALA A 161 11.92 15.10 -4.36
N LYS A 162 12.60 15.89 -3.52
CA LYS A 162 12.41 17.35 -3.46
C LYS A 162 12.78 18.05 -4.77
N SER A 163 13.72 17.54 -5.55
CA SER A 163 14.09 18.12 -6.85
C SER A 163 12.95 18.09 -7.87
N VAL A 164 11.99 17.18 -7.71
CA VAL A 164 10.75 17.09 -8.52
C VAL A 164 9.52 17.61 -7.79
N GLY A 165 9.71 18.34 -6.70
CA GLY A 165 8.60 18.92 -5.93
C GLY A 165 7.79 17.91 -5.14
N ALA A 166 8.36 16.73 -4.83
CA ALA A 166 7.75 15.71 -4.01
C ALA A 166 8.35 15.67 -2.60
N ASN A 167 7.62 15.07 -1.65
CA ASN A 167 8.08 14.93 -0.28
C ASN A 167 7.85 13.49 0.21
N ILE A 168 8.94 12.76 0.45
CA ILE A 168 8.85 11.42 1.03
C ILE A 168 8.32 11.54 2.46
N ASP A 169 7.24 10.83 2.76
CA ASP A 169 6.61 10.80 4.08
C ASP A 169 6.50 9.38 4.66
N ARG A 170 6.82 8.36 3.87
CA ARG A 170 6.87 6.95 4.28
C ARG A 170 8.07 6.24 3.68
N TRP A 171 8.73 5.43 4.50
CA TRP A 171 9.68 4.42 4.04
C TRP A 171 9.01 3.05 4.08
N VAL A 172 9.20 2.27 3.04
CA VAL A 172 8.79 0.86 2.99
C VAL A 172 10.03 0.00 2.73
N MET A 173 10.31 -0.96 3.59
CA MET A 173 11.48 -1.82 3.47
C MET A 173 11.25 -3.23 4.03
N ALA A 174 12.09 -4.17 3.62
CA ALA A 174 12.06 -5.51 4.18
C ALA A 174 12.43 -5.52 5.68
N PRO A 175 11.87 -6.42 6.50
CA PRO A 175 12.22 -6.54 7.91
C PRO A 175 13.73 -6.72 8.16
N ALA A 176 14.41 -7.48 7.28
CA ALA A 176 15.85 -7.68 7.37
C ALA A 176 16.66 -6.38 7.20
N THR A 177 16.21 -5.51 6.29
CA THR A 177 16.83 -4.19 6.08
C THR A 177 16.58 -3.28 7.28
N ALA A 178 15.37 -3.28 7.81
CA ALA A 178 15.03 -2.51 9.02
C ALA A 178 15.85 -2.97 10.23
N GLU A 179 16.04 -4.29 10.38
CA GLU A 179 16.92 -4.87 11.41
C GLU A 179 18.37 -4.42 11.23
N ALA A 180 18.91 -4.49 10.02
CA ALA A 180 20.28 -4.05 9.71
C ALA A 180 20.47 -2.57 10.05
N LEU A 181 19.53 -1.71 9.68
CA LEU A 181 19.56 -0.28 9.98
C LEU A 181 19.51 -0.01 11.50
N SER A 182 18.68 -0.72 12.25
CA SER A 182 18.59 -0.53 13.71
C SER A 182 19.84 -0.97 14.46
N LYS A 183 20.67 -1.83 13.83
CA LYS A 183 21.98 -2.26 14.39
C LYS A 183 23.12 -1.30 14.07
N LEU A 184 22.92 -0.31 13.18
CA LEU A 184 23.96 0.68 12.88
C LEU A 184 24.31 1.48 14.15
N LYS A 185 25.59 1.71 14.34
CA LYS A 185 26.14 2.44 15.49
C LYS A 185 26.64 3.82 15.09
N LYS A 186 26.57 4.79 16.01
CA LYS A 186 27.03 6.18 15.77
C LYS A 186 28.53 6.28 15.46
N ALA A 187 29.33 5.37 16.03
CA ALA A 187 30.78 5.30 15.79
C ALA A 187 31.30 3.89 15.98
N THR A 188 32.45 3.60 15.39
CA THR A 188 33.17 2.32 15.59
C THR A 188 33.50 2.14 17.07
N GLY A 189 33.07 1.02 17.66
CA GLY A 189 33.26 0.73 19.09
C GLY A 189 32.23 1.36 20.03
N SER A 190 31.27 2.12 19.52
CA SER A 190 30.13 2.61 20.31
C SER A 190 29.02 1.56 20.40
N ASN A 191 28.34 1.47 21.53
CA ASN A 191 27.11 0.69 21.68
C ASN A 191 25.87 1.53 21.37
N GLU A 192 26.02 2.84 21.16
CA GLU A 192 24.93 3.75 20.90
C GLU A 192 24.37 3.55 19.48
N PRO A 193 23.08 3.22 19.31
CA PRO A 193 22.48 3.06 17.98
C PRO A 193 22.45 4.38 17.22
N LEU A 194 22.59 4.30 15.92
CA LEU A 194 22.46 5.46 15.04
C LEU A 194 21.01 5.94 14.95
N LEU A 195 20.06 5.00 14.97
CA LEU A 195 18.63 5.26 14.91
C LEU A 195 18.00 5.01 16.28
N GLU A 196 17.10 5.89 16.67
CA GLU A 196 16.29 5.70 17.87
C GLU A 196 15.03 4.91 17.53
N LEU A 197 14.76 3.85 18.31
CA LEU A 197 13.49 3.16 18.32
C LEU A 197 12.48 4.02 19.08
N VAL A 198 11.54 4.60 18.37
CA VAL A 198 10.46 5.39 18.94
C VAL A 198 9.27 4.48 19.26
N ALA A 199 8.35 4.91 20.13
CA ALA A 199 7.15 4.16 20.50
C ALA A 199 6.30 3.73 19.29
N ASP A 200 6.33 4.52 18.22
CA ASP A 200 5.62 4.26 16.96
C ASP A 200 6.43 3.45 15.92
N GLY A 201 7.52 2.81 16.35
CA GLY A 201 8.36 1.99 15.49
C GLY A 201 9.69 2.65 15.10
N LEU A 202 10.28 2.21 13.99
CA LEU A 202 11.54 2.73 13.47
C LEU A 202 11.29 4.00 12.65
N GLN A 203 12.10 5.03 12.86
CA GLN A 203 12.13 6.23 12.02
C GLN A 203 13.52 6.41 11.41
N VAL A 204 13.56 6.76 10.13
CA VAL A 204 14.78 7.10 9.39
C VAL A 204 14.66 8.52 8.87
N ALA A 205 15.60 9.39 9.27
CA ALA A 205 15.58 10.81 8.93
C ALA A 205 14.26 11.52 9.30
N GLY A 206 13.64 11.12 10.43
CA GLY A 206 12.37 11.67 10.91
C GLY A 206 11.12 11.16 10.17
N ILE A 207 11.26 10.19 9.28
CA ILE A 207 10.17 9.61 8.49
C ILE A 207 9.92 8.19 8.98
N GLN A 208 8.64 7.84 9.17
CA GLN A 208 8.21 6.53 9.64
C GLN A 208 8.57 5.42 8.64
N VAL A 209 9.04 4.29 9.18
CA VAL A 209 9.35 3.07 8.44
C VAL A 209 8.20 2.08 8.57
N LEU A 210 7.70 1.62 7.44
CA LEU A 210 6.80 0.48 7.33
C LEU A 210 7.61 -0.74 6.88
N THR A 211 7.43 -1.86 7.55
CA THR A 211 8.14 -3.10 7.21
C THR A 211 7.21 -4.05 6.50
N ASP A 212 7.64 -4.56 5.33
CA ASP A 212 6.89 -5.52 4.55
C ASP A 212 7.82 -6.61 4.02
N PRO A 213 7.52 -7.89 4.27
CA PRO A 213 8.33 -9.01 3.77
C PRO A 213 8.27 -9.19 2.25
N ASN A 214 7.30 -8.56 1.58
CA ASN A 214 7.09 -8.69 0.14
C ASN A 214 7.87 -7.65 -0.68
N VAL A 215 8.72 -6.85 -0.05
CA VAL A 215 9.65 -5.96 -0.77
C VAL A 215 10.62 -6.81 -1.59
N ASP A 216 10.81 -6.44 -2.87
CA ASP A 216 11.73 -7.11 -3.77
C ASP A 216 13.15 -7.19 -3.18
N ALA A 217 13.81 -8.34 -3.35
CA ALA A 217 15.11 -8.62 -2.75
C ALA A 217 16.23 -7.67 -3.21
N ALA A 218 16.12 -7.11 -4.42
CA ALA A 218 17.05 -6.11 -4.94
C ALA A 218 16.79 -4.70 -4.39
N THR A 219 15.69 -4.51 -3.65
CA THR A 219 15.28 -3.20 -3.11
C THR A 219 15.57 -3.13 -1.62
N PHE A 220 16.41 -2.19 -1.21
CA PHE A 220 16.64 -1.90 0.20
C PHE A 220 15.47 -1.16 0.84
N ALA A 221 14.99 -0.12 0.16
CA ALA A 221 13.84 0.65 0.64
C ALA A 221 13.16 1.40 -0.50
N TRP A 222 11.87 1.66 -0.31
CA TRP A 222 11.09 2.61 -1.09
C TRP A 222 10.83 3.86 -0.26
N GLY A 223 11.11 5.03 -0.81
CA GLY A 223 10.63 6.30 -0.32
C GLY A 223 9.36 6.70 -1.08
N ILE A 224 8.27 6.86 -0.39
CA ILE A 224 6.94 7.08 -0.98
C ILE A 224 6.41 8.45 -0.55
N ASP A 225 5.84 9.17 -1.51
CA ASP A 225 5.00 10.34 -1.25
C ASP A 225 3.53 9.89 -1.27
N SER A 226 2.93 9.77 -0.09
CA SER A 226 1.56 9.29 0.09
C SER A 226 0.53 10.19 -0.59
N THR A 227 0.83 11.48 -0.75
CA THR A 227 -0.08 12.44 -1.39
C THR A 227 -0.15 12.28 -2.90
N ARG A 228 0.88 11.71 -3.51
CA ARG A 228 1.03 11.51 -4.95
C ARG A 228 0.72 10.08 -5.40
N THR A 229 0.68 9.14 -4.44
CA THR A 229 0.37 7.73 -4.67
C THR A 229 -0.97 7.40 -4.02
N THR A 230 -1.89 6.84 -4.80
CA THR A 230 -3.25 6.57 -4.34
C THR A 230 -3.60 5.09 -4.53
N THR A 231 -4.04 4.44 -3.46
CA THR A 231 -4.66 3.12 -3.54
C THR A 231 -6.16 3.28 -3.74
N VAL A 232 -6.66 2.75 -4.86
CA VAL A 232 -8.08 2.83 -5.24
C VAL A 232 -8.77 1.55 -4.81
N LEU A 233 -9.71 1.66 -3.89
CA LEU A 233 -10.56 0.56 -3.44
C LEU A 233 -11.93 0.67 -4.09
N ARG A 234 -12.25 -0.27 -4.97
CA ARG A 234 -13.59 -0.38 -5.56
C ARG A 234 -14.39 -1.44 -4.84
N LYS A 235 -15.42 -1.04 -4.09
CA LYS A 235 -16.15 -1.89 -3.15
C LYS A 235 -15.21 -2.58 -2.15
N GLY A 236 -15.49 -2.44 -0.91
CA GLY A 236 -14.75 -3.12 0.15
C GLY A 236 -14.69 -4.63 -0.04
N THR A 237 -13.87 -5.28 0.74
CA THR A 237 -13.79 -6.74 0.78
C THR A 237 -15.14 -7.31 1.17
N GLU A 238 -15.72 -8.14 0.32
CA GLU A 238 -16.94 -8.88 0.59
C GLU A 238 -16.57 -10.31 0.94
N VAL A 239 -17.00 -10.79 2.11
CA VAL A 239 -16.97 -12.20 2.47
C VAL A 239 -18.40 -12.72 2.42
N LYS A 240 -18.61 -13.76 1.63
CA LYS A 240 -19.92 -14.41 1.47
C LYS A 240 -19.79 -15.89 1.71
N ARG A 241 -20.79 -16.46 2.35
CA ARG A 241 -20.95 -17.90 2.56
C ARG A 241 -21.98 -18.41 1.57
N PHE A 242 -21.73 -19.59 1.03
CA PHE A 242 -22.62 -20.29 0.11
C PHE A 242 -22.70 -21.73 0.52
N ASP A 243 -23.90 -22.28 0.61
CA ASP A 243 -24.07 -23.72 0.82
C ASP A 243 -23.66 -24.50 -0.42
N VAL A 244 -22.94 -25.60 -0.20
CA VAL A 244 -22.50 -26.50 -1.26
C VAL A 244 -23.30 -27.81 -1.17
N PRO A 245 -24.45 -27.94 -1.84
CA PRO A 245 -25.37 -29.06 -1.65
C PRO A 245 -24.80 -30.43 -2.00
N ARG A 246 -23.71 -30.47 -2.81
CA ARG A 246 -23.08 -31.72 -3.25
C ARG A 246 -22.08 -32.31 -2.26
N GLN A 247 -21.62 -31.52 -1.27
CA GLN A 247 -20.50 -31.91 -0.40
C GLN A 247 -20.79 -31.69 1.09
N ASP A 248 -22.06 -31.49 1.46
CA ASP A 248 -22.45 -31.15 2.84
C ASP A 248 -21.47 -30.18 3.52
N GLY A 249 -21.35 -28.99 2.94
CA GLY A 249 -20.38 -27.98 3.35
C GLY A 249 -20.79 -26.59 2.95
N GLN A 250 -19.99 -25.63 3.39
CA GLN A 250 -20.14 -24.22 3.08
C GLN A 250 -18.89 -23.67 2.44
N ASP A 251 -19.05 -22.89 1.36
CA ASP A 251 -18.00 -22.11 0.74
C ASP A 251 -17.92 -20.73 1.37
N VAL A 252 -16.77 -20.39 1.92
CA VAL A 252 -16.43 -19.04 2.38
C VAL A 252 -15.60 -18.35 1.31
N ARG A 253 -16.15 -17.32 0.69
CA ARG A 253 -15.52 -16.58 -0.41
C ARG A 253 -15.24 -15.15 -0.01
N GLY A 254 -13.98 -14.71 -0.11
CA GLY A 254 -13.55 -13.31 0.02
C GLY A 254 -13.20 -12.71 -1.34
N ILE A 255 -13.65 -11.49 -1.62
CA ILE A 255 -13.32 -10.76 -2.84
C ILE A 255 -13.07 -9.30 -2.49
N ALA A 256 -11.96 -8.73 -3.02
CA ALA A 256 -11.68 -7.30 -3.05
C ALA A 256 -11.39 -6.83 -4.48
N ARG A 257 -11.53 -5.52 -4.72
CA ARG A 257 -11.15 -4.90 -5.99
C ARG A 257 -10.31 -3.68 -5.70
N VAL A 258 -9.02 -3.78 -6.04
CA VAL A 258 -7.99 -2.79 -5.73
C VAL A 258 -7.20 -2.44 -6.97
N GLY A 259 -6.76 -1.20 -7.06
CA GLY A 259 -5.86 -0.70 -8.08
C GLY A 259 -4.99 0.42 -7.51
N PHE A 260 -3.93 0.77 -8.22
CA PHE A 260 -3.01 1.82 -7.81
C PHE A 260 -2.99 2.93 -8.85
N ALA A 261 -2.90 4.17 -8.39
CA ALA A 261 -2.78 5.35 -9.23
C ALA A 261 -1.56 6.15 -8.80
N PHE A 262 -0.55 6.16 -9.64
CA PHE A 262 0.68 6.90 -9.42
C PHE A 262 0.59 8.22 -10.18
N ARG A 263 0.11 9.29 -9.50
CA ARG A 263 -0.11 10.61 -10.13
C ARG A 263 1.18 11.31 -10.50
N HIS A 264 2.25 11.02 -9.79
CA HIS A 264 3.60 11.53 -10.08
C HIS A 264 4.61 10.42 -9.77
N PRO A 265 4.86 9.49 -10.71
CA PRO A 265 5.71 8.32 -10.45
C PRO A 265 7.12 8.66 -9.95
N GLN A 266 7.71 9.74 -10.47
CA GLN A 266 9.04 10.23 -10.05
C GLN A 266 9.07 10.78 -8.62
N ALA A 267 7.92 10.94 -7.95
CA ALA A 267 7.86 11.26 -6.53
C ALA A 267 8.35 10.10 -5.65
N ASN A 268 8.26 8.87 -6.16
CA ASN A 268 8.71 7.68 -5.46
C ASN A 268 10.18 7.39 -5.79
N VAL A 269 10.95 7.04 -4.77
CA VAL A 269 12.40 6.81 -4.90
C VAL A 269 12.72 5.40 -4.42
N ARG A 270 13.39 4.62 -5.28
CA ARG A 270 13.89 3.29 -4.96
C ARG A 270 15.35 3.36 -4.53
N LEU A 271 15.66 2.83 -3.35
CA LEU A 271 17.02 2.57 -2.88
C LEU A 271 17.35 1.12 -3.22
N PHE A 272 18.41 0.90 -4.00
CA PHE A 272 18.80 -0.44 -4.45
C PHE A 272 20.29 -0.50 -4.73
N ASP A 273 20.85 -1.70 -4.83
CA ASP A 273 22.22 -1.92 -5.31
C ASP A 273 22.21 -1.91 -6.85
N ALA A 274 22.99 -0.99 -7.42
CA ALA A 274 23.06 -0.82 -8.87
C ALA A 274 24.19 -1.66 -9.52
N ALA A 275 24.98 -2.43 -8.72
CA ALA A 275 26.10 -3.23 -9.20
C ALA A 275 25.69 -4.54 -9.87
#